data_5b1d94f2b3896bd9a5207d8bf0348003
#
_entry.id   5b1d94f2b3896bd9a5207d8bf0348003
#
_cell.length_a   1.000
_cell.length_b   1.000
_cell.length_c   1.000
_cell.angle_alpha   90.00
_cell.angle_beta   90.00
_cell.angle_gamma   90.00
#
_symmetry.space_group_name_H-M   'P 1'
#
loop_
_entity.id
_entity.type
_entity.pdbx_description
1 polymer ?
#
loop_
_entity_poly.entity_id
_entity_poly.type
_entity_poly.pdbx_seq_one_letter_code
_entity_poly.pdbx_strand_id
1 'polypeptide(L)'
;MADLKFGWISPVIGPPESGHVPIVMYQAEHILPTAFEHFDSVWLADHFYGFERRTDPFLESWTTMTWLAAKFPNVLLCHHVLGLGYRNPALIAKMAATLQTLSNGRFILGIGAGWRAEEYAAYGYDFPKPATRVRQLEEAIQICRLMWTETAPSFEGKHFHIRSAYAPPLPQPMPPILVGGSGEQMMLPMIGRRADMWNTFMPTNIDDWTRKRDIVLRSAEAAGRDPRSITITATREAPLPTTSVESAAWLETLRHWAALGVQHFVLDFGHVTATEHVLRFAEEVIKPMKA
;
A
#
# COMPACT_ATOMS: atom_id res chain seq x y z
N MET A 1 19.16 -12.90 -8.13
CA MET A 1 18.30 -11.76 -8.45
C MET A 1 17.62 -11.32 -7.15
N ALA A 2 17.16 -10.07 -7.01
CA ALA A 2 16.35 -9.67 -5.86
C ALA A 2 15.09 -10.53 -5.80
N ASP A 3 14.63 -10.88 -4.59
CA ASP A 3 13.38 -11.64 -4.38
C ASP A 3 12.19 -10.75 -4.78
N LEU A 4 11.75 -10.88 -6.03
CA LEU A 4 10.66 -10.08 -6.59
C LEU A 4 9.32 -10.53 -6.00
N LYS A 5 8.52 -9.56 -5.55
CA LYS A 5 7.18 -9.80 -5.01
C LYS A 5 6.08 -9.24 -5.92
N PHE A 6 4.95 -9.94 -5.91
CA PHE A 6 3.77 -9.57 -6.69
C PHE A 6 2.58 -9.40 -5.75
N GLY A 7 1.99 -8.23 -5.79
CA GLY A 7 0.82 -7.86 -5.00
C GLY A 7 -0.43 -7.71 -5.85
N TRP A 8 -1.54 -8.13 -5.30
CA TRP A 8 -2.87 -8.02 -5.88
C TRP A 8 -3.63 -6.88 -5.20
N ILE A 9 -4.03 -5.86 -5.95
CA ILE A 9 -5.00 -4.88 -5.45
C ILE A 9 -6.38 -5.53 -5.54
N SER A 10 -7.01 -5.75 -4.39
CA SER A 10 -8.38 -6.22 -4.34
C SER A 10 -9.32 -5.02 -4.45
N PRO A 11 -10.19 -4.98 -5.49
CA PRO A 11 -11.16 -3.90 -5.60
C PRO A 11 -12.13 -3.95 -4.42
N VAL A 12 -12.31 -2.81 -3.78
CA VAL A 12 -13.25 -2.62 -2.66
C VAL A 12 -14.55 -1.95 -3.11
N ILE A 13 -14.67 -1.69 -4.41
CA ILE A 13 -15.82 -1.10 -5.08
C ILE A 13 -16.52 -2.19 -5.89
N GLY A 14 -17.84 -2.30 -5.78
CA GLY A 14 -18.65 -3.17 -6.63
C GLY A 14 -19.50 -2.38 -7.63
N PRO A 15 -19.78 -2.92 -8.84
CA PRO A 15 -20.76 -2.33 -9.71
C PRO A 15 -22.17 -2.48 -9.11
N PRO A 16 -23.07 -1.51 -9.31
CA PRO A 16 -24.44 -1.54 -8.78
C PRO A 16 -25.24 -2.78 -9.21
N GLU A 17 -24.92 -3.30 -10.40
CA GLU A 17 -25.61 -4.45 -10.98
C GLU A 17 -25.31 -5.78 -10.26
N SER A 18 -24.25 -5.85 -9.46
CA SER A 18 -23.86 -7.05 -8.71
C SER A 18 -24.66 -7.28 -7.41
N GLY A 19 -25.74 -6.48 -7.18
CA GLY A 19 -26.68 -6.67 -6.09
C GLY A 19 -25.99 -6.69 -4.73
N HIS A 20 -25.60 -5.59 -4.18
CA HIS A 20 -25.09 -5.36 -2.80
C HIS A 20 -23.97 -6.30 -2.27
N VAL A 21 -23.53 -7.31 -3.05
CA VAL A 21 -22.35 -8.10 -2.70
C VAL A 21 -21.13 -7.37 -3.26
N PRO A 22 -20.29 -6.75 -2.43
CA PRO A 22 -19.11 -6.06 -2.92
C PRO A 22 -18.24 -7.02 -3.71
N ILE A 23 -17.64 -6.53 -4.79
CA ILE A 23 -16.75 -7.34 -5.63
C ILE A 23 -15.62 -8.03 -4.83
N VAL A 24 -15.21 -7.43 -3.69
CA VAL A 24 -14.22 -8.05 -2.81
C VAL A 24 -14.71 -9.39 -2.23
N MET A 25 -16.01 -9.52 -1.92
CA MET A 25 -16.58 -10.77 -1.43
C MET A 25 -16.55 -11.84 -2.51
N TYR A 26 -16.99 -11.48 -3.74
CA TYR A 26 -16.92 -12.38 -4.89
C TYR A 26 -15.48 -12.83 -5.17
N GLN A 27 -14.55 -11.88 -5.23
CA GLN A 27 -13.15 -12.22 -5.47
C GLN A 27 -12.57 -13.08 -4.34
N ALA A 28 -12.88 -12.79 -3.08
CA ALA A 28 -12.39 -13.55 -1.93
C ALA A 28 -12.91 -15.00 -1.91
N GLU A 29 -14.02 -15.29 -2.55
CA GLU A 29 -14.58 -16.64 -2.65
C GLU A 29 -14.13 -17.40 -3.90
N HIS A 30 -13.98 -16.70 -5.02
CA HIS A 30 -13.82 -17.35 -6.32
C HIS A 30 -12.47 -17.08 -7.01
N ILE A 31 -11.78 -15.99 -6.69
CA ILE A 31 -10.55 -15.56 -7.40
C ILE A 31 -9.33 -15.59 -6.50
N LEU A 32 -9.41 -14.96 -5.31
CA LEU A 32 -8.24 -14.80 -4.43
C LEU A 32 -7.66 -16.12 -3.90
N PRO A 33 -8.44 -17.21 -3.67
CA PRO A 33 -7.83 -18.49 -3.33
C PRO A 33 -6.80 -18.96 -4.36
N THR A 34 -7.13 -18.88 -5.66
CA THR A 34 -6.19 -19.20 -6.73
C THR A 34 -5.09 -18.15 -6.88
N ALA A 35 -5.43 -16.86 -6.78
CA ALA A 35 -4.44 -15.79 -6.91
C ALA A 35 -3.34 -15.90 -5.85
N PHE A 36 -3.67 -16.18 -4.59
CA PHE A 36 -2.72 -16.24 -3.48
C PHE A 36 -1.89 -17.52 -3.40
N GLU A 37 -2.04 -18.45 -4.33
CA GLU A 37 -1.04 -19.49 -4.60
C GLU A 37 0.19 -18.92 -5.34
N HIS A 38 0.07 -17.75 -5.97
CA HIS A 38 1.09 -17.16 -6.85
C HIS A 38 1.49 -15.75 -6.46
N PHE A 39 0.57 -14.96 -5.88
CA PHE A 39 0.81 -13.60 -5.43
C PHE A 39 1.22 -13.55 -3.97
N ASP A 40 2.14 -12.66 -3.64
CA ASP A 40 2.78 -12.56 -2.33
C ASP A 40 2.01 -11.66 -1.34
N SER A 41 1.11 -10.80 -1.84
CA SER A 41 0.44 -9.79 -1.01
C SER A 41 -0.91 -9.32 -1.56
N VAL A 42 -1.77 -8.86 -0.65
CA VAL A 42 -3.06 -8.19 -0.96
C VAL A 42 -3.01 -6.72 -0.54
N TRP A 43 -3.60 -5.86 -1.38
CA TRP A 43 -3.58 -4.41 -1.24
C TRP A 43 -4.99 -3.85 -1.34
N LEU A 44 -5.33 -2.87 -0.47
CA LEU A 44 -6.64 -2.22 -0.44
C LEU A 44 -6.50 -0.70 -0.46
N ALA A 45 -7.30 -0.03 -1.29
CA ALA A 45 -7.47 1.43 -1.22
C ALA A 45 -8.24 1.86 0.04
N ASP A 46 -8.01 3.08 0.53
CA ASP A 46 -8.66 3.65 1.71
C ASP A 46 -9.51 4.87 1.31
N HIS A 47 -10.75 4.59 0.95
CA HIS A 47 -11.77 5.59 0.59
C HIS A 47 -13.12 5.20 1.19
N PHE A 48 -14.10 6.08 1.12
CA PHE A 48 -15.43 5.87 1.71
C PHE A 48 -16.53 5.72 0.67
N TYR A 49 -16.28 6.11 -0.59
CA TYR A 49 -17.20 5.95 -1.70
C TYR A 49 -16.46 5.87 -3.05
N GLY A 50 -17.15 5.39 -4.10
CA GLY A 50 -16.57 5.14 -5.41
C GLY A 50 -15.93 6.35 -6.09
N PHE A 51 -15.03 6.08 -7.04
CA PHE A 51 -14.29 7.14 -7.75
C PHE A 51 -15.12 7.77 -8.85
N GLU A 52 -15.81 6.96 -9.63
CA GLU A 52 -16.63 7.42 -10.77
C GLU A 52 -18.02 7.84 -10.32
N ARG A 53 -18.65 7.04 -9.47
CA ARG A 53 -19.96 7.30 -8.91
C ARG A 53 -19.91 7.24 -7.40
N ARG A 54 -20.36 8.30 -6.73
CA ARG A 54 -20.40 8.36 -5.25
C ARG A 54 -21.36 7.34 -4.63
N THR A 55 -22.29 6.80 -5.41
CA THR A 55 -23.25 5.78 -5.00
C THR A 55 -22.67 4.37 -5.03
N ASP A 56 -21.50 4.17 -5.63
CA ASP A 56 -20.86 2.86 -5.66
C ASP A 56 -20.43 2.48 -4.25
N PRO A 57 -20.82 1.29 -3.75
CA PRO A 57 -20.46 0.83 -2.43
C PRO A 57 -18.95 0.67 -2.31
N PHE A 58 -18.38 1.18 -1.22
CA PHE A 58 -16.97 1.07 -0.90
C PHE A 58 -16.83 0.55 0.52
N LEU A 59 -16.16 -0.58 0.70
CA LEU A 59 -15.94 -1.14 2.03
C LEU A 59 -14.83 -0.39 2.77
N GLU A 60 -15.02 -0.12 4.06
CA GLU A 60 -14.00 0.51 4.89
C GLU A 60 -12.74 -0.35 4.94
N SER A 61 -11.62 0.26 4.63
CA SER A 61 -10.38 -0.41 4.26
C SER A 61 -9.78 -1.24 5.41
N TRP A 62 -9.77 -0.71 6.64
CA TRP A 62 -9.16 -1.40 7.77
C TRP A 62 -9.95 -2.64 8.20
N THR A 63 -11.27 -2.49 8.27
CA THR A 63 -12.18 -3.60 8.58
C THR A 63 -12.06 -4.71 7.55
N THR A 64 -12.05 -4.34 6.26
CA THR A 64 -11.88 -5.30 5.15
C THR A 64 -10.52 -5.97 5.19
N MET A 65 -9.44 -5.23 5.47
CA MET A 65 -8.09 -5.79 5.58
C MET A 65 -8.00 -6.81 6.74
N THR A 66 -8.62 -6.52 7.87
CA THR A 66 -8.65 -7.44 9.01
C THR A 66 -9.38 -8.74 8.68
N TRP A 67 -10.49 -8.64 7.95
CA TRP A 67 -11.22 -9.81 7.45
C TRP A 67 -10.40 -10.64 6.46
N LEU A 68 -9.71 -10.00 5.50
CA LEU A 68 -8.82 -10.69 4.56
C LEU A 68 -7.62 -11.34 5.28
N ALA A 69 -7.09 -10.70 6.32
CA ALA A 69 -6.00 -11.25 7.13
C ALA A 69 -6.35 -12.58 7.79
N ALA A 70 -7.60 -12.70 8.27
CA ALA A 70 -8.12 -13.94 8.87
C ALA A 70 -8.44 -15.01 7.81
N LYS A 71 -8.93 -14.58 6.63
CA LYS A 71 -9.31 -15.51 5.55
C LYS A 71 -8.10 -16.06 4.81
N PHE A 72 -7.04 -15.27 4.63
CA PHE A 72 -5.84 -15.62 3.85
C PHE A 72 -4.56 -15.52 4.72
N PRO A 73 -4.16 -16.60 5.41
CA PRO A 73 -3.08 -16.56 6.40
C PRO A 73 -1.67 -16.50 5.81
N ASN A 74 -1.50 -16.64 4.50
CA ASN A 74 -0.18 -16.83 3.87
C ASN A 74 0.29 -15.62 3.05
N VAL A 75 -0.50 -14.52 2.94
CA VAL A 75 -0.13 -13.35 2.14
C VAL A 75 0.19 -12.14 3.01
N LEU A 76 1.07 -11.27 2.51
CA LEU A 76 1.33 -9.97 3.12
C LEU A 76 0.09 -9.06 2.91
N LEU A 77 -0.09 -8.15 3.83
CA LEU A 77 -1.26 -7.27 3.91
C LEU A 77 -0.79 -5.81 3.85
N CYS A 78 -1.32 -5.01 2.93
CA CYS A 78 -0.94 -3.61 2.84
C CYS A 78 -2.11 -2.73 2.39
N HIS A 79 -2.26 -1.55 2.99
CA HIS A 79 -3.14 -0.51 2.44
C HIS A 79 -2.42 0.26 1.33
N HIS A 80 -3.17 0.63 0.29
CA HIS A 80 -2.66 1.34 -0.89
C HIS A 80 -3.38 2.69 -1.12
N VAL A 81 -3.17 3.69 -0.32
CA VAL A 81 -2.54 3.74 1.01
C VAL A 81 -3.53 4.39 1.98
N LEU A 82 -3.42 4.15 3.28
CA LEU A 82 -4.26 4.81 4.27
C LEU A 82 -4.15 6.33 4.17
N GLY A 83 -5.28 7.02 4.16
CA GLY A 83 -5.32 8.48 4.30
C GLY A 83 -5.10 8.88 5.77
N LEU A 84 -3.93 9.48 6.08
CA LEU A 84 -3.63 9.87 7.46
C LEU A 84 -4.74 10.70 8.11
N GLY A 85 -5.33 11.63 7.36
CA GLY A 85 -6.33 12.56 7.92
C GLY A 85 -7.63 11.91 8.38
N TYR A 86 -7.87 10.65 8.07
CA TYR A 86 -9.08 9.92 8.51
C TYR A 86 -8.95 9.32 9.91
N ARG A 87 -7.73 9.23 10.48
CA ARG A 87 -7.49 8.56 11.77
C ARG A 87 -6.39 9.26 12.57
N ASN A 88 -6.53 9.25 13.89
CA ASN A 88 -5.47 9.74 14.79
C ASN A 88 -4.21 8.85 14.68
N PRO A 89 -2.98 9.41 14.63
CA PRO A 89 -1.75 8.64 14.51
C PRO A 89 -1.52 7.58 15.59
N ALA A 90 -1.88 7.88 16.84
CA ALA A 90 -1.73 6.91 17.93
C ALA A 90 -2.71 5.74 17.77
N LEU A 91 -3.92 5.99 17.25
CA LEU A 91 -4.86 4.94 16.90
C LEU A 91 -4.32 4.08 15.75
N ILE A 92 -3.77 4.71 14.68
CA ILE A 92 -3.14 3.98 13.57
C ILE A 92 -2.02 3.08 14.10
N ALA A 93 -1.13 3.60 14.96
CA ALA A 93 -0.05 2.83 15.56
C ALA A 93 -0.57 1.61 16.33
N LYS A 94 -1.64 1.79 17.13
CA LYS A 94 -2.25 0.70 17.91
C LYS A 94 -2.92 -0.34 17.03
N MET A 95 -3.67 0.10 16.02
CA MET A 95 -4.33 -0.80 15.05
C MET A 95 -3.29 -1.60 14.26
N ALA A 96 -2.21 -0.94 13.80
CA ALA A 96 -1.12 -1.59 13.08
C ALA A 96 -0.39 -2.64 13.93
N ALA A 97 -0.06 -2.33 15.18
CA ALA A 97 0.53 -3.29 16.12
C ALA A 97 -0.38 -4.49 16.37
N THR A 98 -1.69 -4.24 16.50
CA THR A 98 -2.68 -5.31 16.68
C THR A 98 -2.76 -6.21 15.45
N LEU A 99 -2.90 -5.64 14.26
CA LEU A 99 -2.99 -6.43 13.03
C LEU A 99 -1.68 -7.17 12.74
N GLN A 100 -0.52 -6.56 13.01
CA GLN A 100 0.79 -7.22 12.89
C GLN A 100 0.87 -8.46 13.80
N THR A 101 0.41 -8.34 15.04
CA THR A 101 0.38 -9.47 15.99
C THR A 101 -0.59 -10.56 15.53
N LEU A 102 -1.83 -10.19 15.19
CA LEU A 102 -2.87 -11.14 14.76
C LEU A 102 -2.53 -11.82 13.43
N SER A 103 -1.84 -11.14 12.55
CA SER A 103 -1.40 -11.68 11.25
C SER A 103 -0.06 -12.42 11.32
N ASN A 104 0.56 -12.54 12.50
CA ASN A 104 1.88 -13.15 12.66
C ASN A 104 2.96 -12.50 11.77
N GLY A 105 3.05 -11.16 11.83
CA GLY A 105 4.12 -10.40 11.17
C GLY A 105 3.91 -10.08 9.69
N ARG A 106 2.70 -10.23 9.15
CA ARG A 106 2.42 -10.04 7.71
C ARG A 106 1.94 -8.65 7.30
N PHE A 107 1.76 -7.72 8.25
CA PHE A 107 1.18 -6.42 7.95
C PHE A 107 2.26 -5.39 7.58
N ILE A 108 2.01 -4.63 6.51
CA ILE A 108 2.77 -3.46 6.06
C ILE A 108 1.87 -2.24 6.24
N LEU A 109 2.31 -1.23 6.99
CA LEU A 109 1.57 0.03 7.12
C LEU A 109 1.78 0.88 5.86
N GLY A 110 0.89 0.75 4.89
CA GLY A 110 0.84 1.67 3.75
C GLY A 110 0.09 2.94 4.13
N ILE A 111 0.75 4.11 4.08
CA ILE A 111 0.16 5.37 4.53
C ILE A 111 0.52 6.54 3.60
N GLY A 112 -0.36 7.53 3.48
CA GLY A 112 -0.17 8.72 2.67
C GLY A 112 -0.80 9.98 3.28
N ALA A 113 -0.48 11.13 2.67
CA ALA A 113 -0.96 12.42 3.16
C ALA A 113 -2.44 12.72 2.81
N GLY A 114 -3.10 11.85 2.05
CA GLY A 114 -4.44 12.08 1.52
C GLY A 114 -4.44 13.01 0.30
N TRP A 115 -5.46 12.90 -0.56
CA TRP A 115 -5.56 13.67 -1.80
C TRP A 115 -6.97 14.13 -2.16
N ARG A 116 -8.00 13.39 -1.79
CA ARG A 116 -9.40 13.57 -2.22
C ARG A 116 -10.16 14.53 -1.31
N ALA A 117 -9.96 15.85 -1.51
CA ALA A 117 -10.49 16.91 -0.65
C ALA A 117 -12.01 16.85 -0.43
N GLU A 118 -12.79 16.47 -1.48
CA GLU A 118 -14.24 16.36 -1.39
C GLU A 118 -14.69 15.23 -0.45
N GLU A 119 -13.92 14.16 -0.33
CA GLU A 119 -14.21 13.05 0.58
C GLU A 119 -13.98 13.46 2.04
N TYR A 120 -12.88 14.17 2.30
CA TYR A 120 -12.62 14.75 3.62
C TYR A 120 -13.75 15.69 4.04
N ALA A 121 -14.16 16.59 3.15
CA ALA A 121 -15.27 17.53 3.43
C ALA A 121 -16.59 16.81 3.67
N ALA A 122 -16.91 15.76 2.89
CA ALA A 122 -18.16 15.01 3.01
C ALA A 122 -18.28 14.27 4.36
N TYR A 123 -17.15 13.82 4.91
CA TYR A 123 -17.11 13.08 6.18
C TYR A 123 -16.70 13.96 7.38
N GLY A 124 -16.57 15.27 7.20
CA GLY A 124 -16.27 16.22 8.29
C GLY A 124 -14.82 16.18 8.78
N TYR A 125 -13.89 15.74 7.94
CA TYR A 125 -12.46 15.75 8.25
C TYR A 125 -11.80 17.03 7.73
N ASP A 126 -10.81 17.52 8.46
CA ASP A 126 -9.97 18.62 8.02
C ASP A 126 -9.09 18.22 6.84
N PHE A 127 -8.95 19.11 5.86
CA PHE A 127 -8.04 18.94 4.72
C PHE A 127 -7.06 20.10 4.60
N PRO A 128 -5.97 20.12 5.40
CA PRO A 128 -4.99 21.19 5.39
C PRO A 128 -4.24 21.29 4.06
N LYS A 129 -3.47 22.38 3.89
CA LYS A 129 -2.61 22.57 2.72
C LYS A 129 -1.63 21.41 2.55
N PRO A 130 -1.19 21.05 1.31
CA PRO A 130 -0.34 19.89 1.04
C PRO A 130 0.92 19.82 1.92
N ALA A 131 1.64 20.95 2.07
CA ALA A 131 2.84 21.01 2.91
C ALA A 131 2.57 20.68 4.38
N THR A 132 1.40 21.08 4.91
CA THR A 132 0.98 20.72 6.28
C THR A 132 0.70 19.23 6.39
N ARG A 133 -0.03 18.65 5.43
CA ARG A 133 -0.33 17.21 5.42
C ARG A 133 0.92 16.34 5.36
N VAL A 134 1.95 16.76 4.60
CA VAL A 134 3.25 16.04 4.57
C VAL A 134 3.96 16.11 5.93
N ARG A 135 3.93 17.27 6.63
CA ARG A 135 4.51 17.38 7.98
C ARG A 135 3.74 16.54 9.00
N GLN A 136 2.41 16.55 8.92
CA GLN A 136 1.56 15.67 9.73
C GLN A 136 1.90 14.19 9.49
N LEU A 137 2.13 13.79 8.24
CA LEU A 137 2.53 12.42 7.92
C LEU A 137 3.89 12.06 8.51
N GLU A 138 4.87 12.97 8.47
CA GLU A 138 6.18 12.75 9.07
C GLU A 138 6.09 12.57 10.60
N GLU A 139 5.29 13.39 11.30
CA GLU A 139 5.03 13.25 12.73
C GLU A 139 4.29 11.94 13.06
N ALA A 140 3.30 11.57 12.24
CA ALA A 140 2.55 10.33 12.41
C ALA A 140 3.44 9.07 12.30
N ILE A 141 4.37 9.07 11.35
CA ILE A 141 5.37 7.99 11.21
C ILE A 141 6.24 7.90 12.47
N GLN A 142 6.67 9.03 13.02
CA GLN A 142 7.46 9.06 14.25
C GLN A 142 6.67 8.52 15.43
N ILE A 143 5.41 8.92 15.60
CA ILE A 143 4.51 8.40 16.64
C ILE A 143 4.34 6.88 16.49
N CYS A 144 4.10 6.37 15.28
CA CYS A 144 3.99 4.93 15.05
C CYS A 144 5.26 4.20 15.52
N ARG A 145 6.44 4.66 15.13
CA ARG A 145 7.70 4.01 15.53
C ARG A 145 7.92 4.06 17.04
N LEU A 146 7.66 5.19 17.69
CA LEU A 146 7.77 5.30 19.15
C LEU A 146 6.83 4.31 19.85
N MET A 147 5.57 4.24 19.42
CA MET A 147 4.58 3.33 20.00
C MET A 147 4.85 1.84 19.70
N TRP A 148 5.70 1.53 18.73
CA TRP A 148 6.09 0.14 18.45
C TRP A 148 7.38 -0.29 19.14
N THR A 149 8.13 0.68 19.72
CA THR A 149 9.42 0.42 20.35
C THR A 149 9.46 0.72 21.86
N GLU A 150 8.55 1.57 22.35
CA GLU A 150 8.51 2.01 23.74
C GLU A 150 7.18 1.66 24.41
N THR A 151 7.23 1.33 25.71
CA THR A 151 6.03 0.92 26.47
C THR A 151 5.04 2.06 26.67
N ALA A 152 5.53 3.27 26.96
CA ALA A 152 4.70 4.44 27.23
C ALA A 152 5.33 5.72 26.67
N PRO A 153 5.48 5.83 25.34
CA PRO A 153 6.15 6.97 24.71
C PRO A 153 5.38 8.28 24.91
N SER A 154 6.13 9.36 24.83
CA SER A 154 5.62 10.72 24.67
C SER A 154 6.22 11.35 23.42
N PHE A 155 5.42 12.16 22.72
CA PHE A 155 5.86 12.91 21.54
C PHE A 155 5.21 14.29 21.57
N GLU A 156 5.99 15.32 21.36
CA GLU A 156 5.54 16.71 21.30
C GLU A 156 5.89 17.27 19.93
N GLY A 157 4.95 17.16 18.97
CA GLY A 157 5.09 17.67 17.61
C GLY A 157 4.39 18.99 17.41
N LYS A 158 4.48 19.53 16.20
CA LYS A 158 3.75 20.73 15.82
C LYS A 158 2.25 20.45 15.55
N HIS A 159 1.93 19.24 15.12
CA HIS A 159 0.58 18.85 14.69
C HIS A 159 -0.04 17.78 15.59
N PHE A 160 0.79 16.91 16.13
CA PHE A 160 0.36 15.83 16.99
C PHE A 160 1.18 15.78 18.27
N HIS A 161 0.53 15.35 19.34
CA HIS A 161 1.19 15.09 20.60
C HIS A 161 0.57 13.85 21.26
N ILE A 162 1.40 13.06 21.92
CA ILE A 162 0.99 11.97 22.80
C ILE A 162 1.74 12.10 24.12
N ARG A 163 1.13 11.69 25.21
CA ARG A 163 1.73 11.79 26.54
C ARG A 163 1.58 10.45 27.25
N SER A 164 2.72 9.79 27.53
CA SER A 164 2.77 8.49 28.20
C SER A 164 1.73 7.52 27.61
N ALA A 165 1.66 7.43 26.28
CA ALA A 165 0.68 6.62 25.57
C ALA A 165 1.03 5.14 25.73
N TYR A 166 0.28 4.40 26.58
CA TYR A 166 0.55 2.99 26.85
C TYR A 166 0.33 2.14 25.61
N ALA A 167 1.43 1.66 25.03
CA ALA A 167 1.48 1.10 23.67
C ALA A 167 1.34 -0.43 23.57
N PRO A 168 1.74 -1.28 24.54
CA PRO A 168 1.71 -2.74 24.38
C PRO A 168 0.40 -3.31 23.84
N PRO A 169 0.46 -4.42 23.04
CA PRO A 169 1.66 -5.19 22.72
C PRO A 169 2.58 -4.45 21.73
N LEU A 170 3.91 -4.51 21.95
CA LEU A 170 4.89 -4.04 20.97
C LEU A 170 5.01 -5.08 19.86
N PRO A 171 4.79 -4.72 18.58
CA PRO A 171 4.75 -5.69 17.50
C PRO A 171 6.14 -6.29 17.19
N GLN A 172 6.19 -7.61 16.99
CA GLN A 172 7.40 -8.35 16.59
C GLN A 172 7.07 -9.30 15.43
N PRO A 173 7.65 -9.11 14.25
CA PRO A 173 8.50 -7.96 13.85
C PRO A 173 7.71 -6.65 13.79
N MET A 174 8.42 -5.52 13.85
CA MET A 174 7.81 -4.19 13.66
C MET A 174 7.25 -4.09 12.23
N PRO A 175 6.02 -3.53 12.02
CA PRO A 175 5.48 -3.35 10.69
C PRO A 175 6.38 -2.46 9.83
N PRO A 176 6.75 -2.85 8.61
CA PRO A 176 7.36 -1.92 7.66
C PRO A 176 6.38 -0.78 7.34
N ILE A 177 6.92 0.43 7.16
CA ILE A 177 6.12 1.61 6.76
C ILE A 177 6.35 1.89 5.28
N LEU A 178 5.28 1.74 4.50
CA LEU A 178 5.23 2.15 3.11
C LEU A 178 4.58 3.52 3.00
N VAL A 179 5.21 4.42 2.24
CA VAL A 179 4.60 5.72 1.92
C VAL A 179 4.36 5.85 0.43
N GLY A 180 3.11 6.18 0.08
CA GLY A 180 2.71 6.53 -1.28
C GLY A 180 2.84 8.02 -1.55
N GLY A 181 3.43 8.38 -2.68
CA GLY A 181 3.51 9.78 -3.11
C GLY A 181 4.64 10.10 -4.07
N SER A 182 4.52 11.26 -4.74
CA SER A 182 5.44 11.68 -5.82
C SER A 182 5.88 13.14 -5.75
N GLY A 183 5.54 13.88 -4.68
CA GLY A 183 5.89 15.29 -4.53
C GLY A 183 7.37 15.50 -4.22
N GLU A 184 8.11 16.10 -5.14
CA GLU A 184 9.58 16.16 -5.11
C GLU A 184 10.15 17.05 -3.99
N GLN A 185 9.47 18.14 -3.63
CA GLN A 185 10.02 19.11 -2.69
C GLN A 185 9.97 18.65 -1.23
N MET A 186 8.95 17.90 -0.84
CA MET A 186 8.75 17.53 0.56
C MET A 186 8.49 16.04 0.76
N MET A 187 7.61 15.43 -0.08
CA MET A 187 7.18 14.05 0.10
C MET A 187 8.33 13.07 -0.12
N LEU A 188 8.98 13.12 -1.29
CA LEU A 188 10.08 12.20 -1.61
C LEU A 188 11.27 12.32 -0.66
N PRO A 189 11.74 13.53 -0.27
CA PRO A 189 12.76 13.67 0.76
C PRO A 189 12.32 13.09 2.13
N MET A 190 11.09 13.27 2.53
CA MET A 190 10.55 12.69 3.77
C MET A 190 10.52 11.15 3.69
N ILE A 191 10.10 10.58 2.55
CA ILE A 191 10.12 9.13 2.33
C ILE A 191 11.52 8.57 2.51
N GLY A 192 12.53 9.15 1.87
CA GLY A 192 13.93 8.73 2.03
C GLY A 192 14.39 8.73 3.49
N ARG A 193 14.02 9.75 4.26
CA ARG A 193 14.40 9.85 5.69
C ARG A 193 13.65 8.88 6.60
N ARG A 194 12.38 8.53 6.31
CA ARG A 194 11.46 7.94 7.30
C ARG A 194 10.83 6.61 6.92
N ALA A 195 10.61 6.35 5.63
CA ALA A 195 9.89 5.16 5.20
C ALA A 195 10.82 3.95 4.97
N ASP A 196 10.26 2.76 5.05
CA ASP A 196 10.94 1.50 4.70
C ASP A 196 10.66 1.10 3.26
N MET A 197 9.53 1.59 2.72
CA MET A 197 9.08 1.29 1.36
C MET A 197 8.51 2.56 0.71
N TRP A 198 8.72 2.69 -0.58
CA TRP A 198 8.12 3.76 -1.40
C TRP A 198 7.22 3.17 -2.46
N ASN A 199 6.01 3.72 -2.61
CA ASN A 199 5.08 3.36 -3.67
C ASN A 199 4.78 4.53 -4.60
N THR A 200 4.73 4.23 -5.89
CA THR A 200 4.27 5.13 -6.95
C THR A 200 3.64 4.34 -8.09
N PHE A 201 2.87 5.00 -8.96
CA PHE A 201 2.41 4.40 -10.20
C PHE A 201 3.56 4.26 -11.21
N MET A 202 3.45 3.29 -12.11
CA MET A 202 4.32 3.16 -13.28
C MET A 202 3.89 4.18 -14.35
N PRO A 203 4.56 5.32 -14.49
CA PRO A 203 4.20 6.32 -15.50
C PRO A 203 4.76 5.93 -16.86
N THR A 204 4.28 6.61 -17.90
CA THR A 204 4.85 6.52 -19.24
C THR A 204 6.19 7.23 -19.35
N ASN A 205 6.45 8.25 -18.52
CA ASN A 205 7.71 8.98 -18.48
C ASN A 205 8.67 8.34 -17.46
N ILE A 206 9.56 7.49 -17.96
CA ILE A 206 10.55 6.74 -17.17
C ILE A 206 11.62 7.66 -16.57
N ASP A 207 12.04 8.70 -17.29
CA ASP A 207 13.05 9.64 -16.80
C ASP A 207 12.53 10.44 -15.60
N ASP A 208 11.27 10.86 -15.63
CA ASP A 208 10.60 11.51 -14.50
C ASP A 208 10.54 10.57 -13.27
N TRP A 209 10.19 9.32 -13.49
CA TRP A 209 10.16 8.32 -12.43
C TRP A 209 11.55 8.05 -11.84
N THR A 210 12.55 7.87 -12.70
CA THR A 210 13.94 7.63 -12.28
C THR A 210 14.48 8.81 -11.45
N ARG A 211 14.22 10.05 -11.88
CA ARG A 211 14.56 11.24 -11.11
C ARG A 211 13.92 11.23 -9.72
N LYS A 212 12.63 10.88 -9.62
CA LYS A 212 11.90 10.78 -8.35
C LYS A 212 12.46 9.69 -7.45
N ARG A 213 12.72 8.50 -7.98
CA ARG A 213 13.40 7.42 -7.25
C ARG A 213 14.74 7.91 -6.69
N ASP A 214 15.53 8.59 -7.48
CA ASP A 214 16.85 9.06 -7.08
C ASP A 214 16.77 10.16 -5.99
N ILE A 215 15.69 10.96 -5.95
CA ILE A 215 15.43 11.88 -4.82
C ILE A 215 15.22 11.08 -3.53
N VAL A 216 14.42 10.01 -3.55
CA VAL A 216 14.19 9.16 -2.38
C VAL A 216 15.52 8.56 -1.90
N LEU A 217 16.29 7.94 -2.79
CA LEU A 217 17.53 7.24 -2.44
C LEU A 217 18.60 8.20 -1.91
N ARG A 218 18.82 9.34 -2.56
CA ARG A 218 19.75 10.38 -2.06
C ARG A 218 19.31 10.97 -0.73
N SER A 219 18.01 11.11 -0.49
CA SER A 219 17.51 11.61 0.78
C SER A 219 17.68 10.60 1.92
N ALA A 220 17.65 9.31 1.63
CA ALA A 220 18.00 8.26 2.59
C ALA A 220 19.49 8.35 2.96
N GLU A 221 20.36 8.41 1.97
CA GLU A 221 21.81 8.54 2.17
C GLU A 221 22.17 9.79 2.99
N ALA A 222 21.60 10.94 2.62
CA ALA A 222 21.78 12.20 3.36
C ALA A 222 21.31 12.15 4.82
N ALA A 223 20.37 11.24 5.13
CA ALA A 223 19.89 10.96 6.48
C ALA A 223 20.69 9.86 7.21
N GLY A 224 21.79 9.38 6.64
CA GLY A 224 22.65 8.33 7.20
C GLY A 224 22.03 6.92 7.11
N ARG A 225 21.03 6.71 6.22
CA ARG A 225 20.43 5.40 5.97
C ARG A 225 21.02 4.76 4.72
N ASP A 226 21.15 3.44 4.72
CA ASP A 226 21.47 2.71 3.49
C ASP A 226 20.29 2.86 2.48
N PRO A 227 20.50 3.47 1.30
CA PRO A 227 19.44 3.60 0.29
C PRO A 227 18.84 2.24 -0.13
N ARG A 228 19.63 1.17 -0.08
CA ARG A 228 19.18 -0.21 -0.40
C ARG A 228 18.21 -0.79 0.62
N SER A 229 18.10 -0.17 1.79
CA SER A 229 17.10 -0.56 2.81
C SER A 229 15.68 -0.13 2.43
N ILE A 230 15.50 0.70 1.40
CA ILE A 230 14.18 1.15 0.94
C ILE A 230 13.70 0.22 -0.17
N THR A 231 12.65 -0.53 0.10
CA THR A 231 11.98 -1.33 -0.93
C THR A 231 11.21 -0.42 -1.89
N ILE A 232 11.55 -0.49 -3.16
CA ILE A 232 10.83 0.25 -4.21
C ILE A 232 9.65 -0.60 -4.70
N THR A 233 8.44 -0.05 -4.59
CA THR A 233 7.23 -0.69 -5.11
C THR A 233 6.63 0.16 -6.21
N ALA A 234 6.00 -0.47 -7.20
CA ALA A 234 5.36 0.27 -8.28
C ALA A 234 4.00 -0.35 -8.64
N THR A 235 3.01 0.53 -8.82
CA THR A 235 1.64 0.15 -9.13
C THR A 235 1.37 0.22 -10.63
N ARG A 236 0.72 -0.82 -11.16
CA ARG A 236 0.20 -0.84 -12.53
C ARG A 236 -1.26 -1.27 -12.53
N GLU A 237 -2.07 -0.50 -13.22
CA GLU A 237 -3.47 -0.80 -13.51
C GLU A 237 -3.57 -1.28 -14.96
N ALA A 238 -3.94 -2.52 -15.18
CA ALA A 238 -4.20 -3.08 -16.50
C ALA A 238 -4.88 -4.46 -16.36
N PRO A 239 -5.72 -4.89 -17.31
CA PRO A 239 -6.39 -6.18 -17.24
C PRO A 239 -5.39 -7.34 -17.25
N LEU A 240 -5.80 -8.48 -16.69
CA LEU A 240 -5.09 -9.74 -16.85
C LEU A 240 -5.00 -10.15 -18.33
N PRO A 241 -3.88 -10.77 -18.74
CA PRO A 241 -3.73 -11.22 -20.12
C PRO A 241 -4.70 -12.36 -20.46
N THR A 242 -5.31 -12.28 -21.63
CA THR A 242 -6.19 -13.31 -22.20
C THR A 242 -5.44 -14.17 -23.22
N THR A 243 -4.32 -13.68 -23.73
CA THR A 243 -3.46 -14.32 -24.74
C THR A 243 -2.00 -14.35 -24.30
N SER A 244 -1.20 -15.28 -24.87
CA SER A 244 0.26 -15.32 -24.62
C SER A 244 0.99 -14.10 -25.19
N VAL A 245 0.44 -13.41 -26.19
CA VAL A 245 1.00 -12.15 -26.70
C VAL A 245 0.88 -11.05 -25.63
N GLU A 246 -0.27 -10.95 -24.98
CA GLU A 246 -0.47 -10.00 -23.87
C GLU A 246 0.40 -10.36 -22.67
N SER A 247 0.56 -11.66 -22.35
CA SER A 247 1.47 -12.13 -21.30
C SER A 247 2.92 -11.73 -21.59
N ALA A 248 3.39 -11.85 -22.83
CA ALA A 248 4.72 -11.44 -23.24
C ALA A 248 4.93 -9.92 -23.04
N ALA A 249 3.94 -9.11 -23.39
CA ALA A 249 3.99 -7.65 -23.17
C ALA A 249 4.02 -7.30 -21.67
N TRP A 250 3.27 -8.01 -20.83
CA TRP A 250 3.34 -7.89 -19.37
C TRP A 250 4.75 -8.24 -18.86
N LEU A 251 5.29 -9.38 -19.28
CA LEU A 251 6.61 -9.86 -18.86
C LEU A 251 7.73 -8.88 -19.24
N GLU A 252 7.70 -8.36 -20.46
CA GLU A 252 8.65 -7.33 -20.92
C GLU A 252 8.55 -6.08 -20.07
N THR A 253 7.34 -5.58 -19.84
CA THR A 253 7.10 -4.41 -18.99
C THR A 253 7.66 -4.61 -17.60
N LEU A 254 7.32 -5.71 -16.92
CA LEU A 254 7.74 -5.92 -15.53
C LEU A 254 9.26 -6.16 -15.42
N ARG A 255 9.88 -6.82 -16.39
CA ARG A 255 11.34 -6.95 -16.48
C ARG A 255 12.04 -5.60 -16.60
N HIS A 256 11.49 -4.71 -17.43
CA HIS A 256 12.00 -3.36 -17.55
C HIS A 256 11.95 -2.61 -16.21
N TRP A 257 10.81 -2.65 -15.51
CA TRP A 257 10.66 -2.00 -14.21
C TRP A 257 11.50 -2.65 -13.11
N ALA A 258 11.69 -3.97 -13.13
CA ALA A 258 12.61 -4.66 -12.23
C ALA A 258 14.07 -4.20 -12.45
N ALA A 259 14.49 -4.02 -13.70
CA ALA A 259 15.81 -3.46 -14.04
C ALA A 259 16.01 -2.02 -13.56
N LEU A 260 14.93 -1.24 -13.44
CA LEU A 260 14.92 0.08 -12.82
C LEU A 260 14.93 0.05 -11.29
N GLY A 261 14.86 -1.14 -10.66
CA GLY A 261 14.96 -1.33 -9.21
C GLY A 261 13.64 -1.54 -8.49
N VAL A 262 12.52 -1.76 -9.20
CA VAL A 262 11.27 -2.18 -8.58
C VAL A 262 11.41 -3.61 -8.06
N GLN A 263 11.07 -3.81 -6.78
CA GLN A 263 11.20 -5.08 -6.07
C GLN A 263 9.84 -5.69 -5.72
N HIS A 264 8.77 -4.88 -5.64
CA HIS A 264 7.43 -5.35 -5.34
C HIS A 264 6.44 -4.68 -6.30
N PHE A 265 5.88 -5.47 -7.19
CA PHE A 265 4.87 -5.04 -8.15
C PHE A 265 3.50 -5.07 -7.50
N VAL A 266 2.76 -3.97 -7.57
CA VAL A 266 1.41 -3.82 -7.00
C VAL A 266 0.45 -3.71 -8.18
N LEU A 267 -0.35 -4.75 -8.41
CA LEU A 267 -1.09 -4.90 -9.66
C LEU A 267 -2.59 -4.81 -9.44
N ASP A 268 -3.24 -3.90 -10.14
CA ASP A 268 -4.69 -3.75 -10.20
C ASP A 268 -5.21 -4.29 -11.55
N PHE A 269 -5.96 -5.37 -11.46
CA PHE A 269 -6.56 -6.01 -12.61
C PHE A 269 -8.06 -5.69 -12.77
N GLY A 270 -8.59 -4.82 -11.91
CA GLY A 270 -10.01 -4.47 -11.89
C GLY A 270 -10.90 -5.66 -11.50
N HIS A 271 -12.01 -5.79 -12.19
CA HIS A 271 -13.00 -6.84 -11.94
C HIS A 271 -12.61 -8.14 -12.63
N VAL A 272 -11.92 -9.02 -11.91
CA VAL A 272 -11.57 -10.36 -12.39
C VAL A 272 -12.69 -11.34 -12.05
N THR A 273 -13.18 -12.07 -13.07
CA THR A 273 -14.28 -13.04 -12.95
C THR A 273 -13.85 -14.47 -13.31
N ALA A 274 -12.66 -14.65 -13.88
CA ALA A 274 -12.18 -15.93 -14.39
C ALA A 274 -10.78 -16.26 -13.87
N THR A 275 -10.62 -17.37 -13.18
CA THR A 275 -9.35 -17.84 -12.62
C THR A 275 -8.34 -18.28 -13.68
N GLU A 276 -8.78 -18.66 -14.87
CA GLU A 276 -7.91 -19.04 -15.97
C GLU A 276 -6.93 -17.93 -16.38
N HIS A 277 -7.34 -16.66 -16.31
CA HIS A 277 -6.47 -15.52 -16.59
C HIS A 277 -5.45 -15.30 -15.47
N VAL A 278 -5.83 -15.59 -14.22
CA VAL A 278 -4.91 -15.57 -13.06
C VAL A 278 -3.83 -16.63 -13.26
N LEU A 279 -4.22 -17.86 -13.60
CA LEU A 279 -3.28 -18.96 -13.83
C LEU A 279 -2.35 -18.67 -15.02
N ARG A 280 -2.88 -18.11 -16.11
CA ARG A 280 -2.05 -17.67 -17.24
C ARG A 280 -1.01 -16.64 -16.80
N PHE A 281 -1.40 -15.62 -16.06
CA PHE A 281 -0.47 -14.60 -15.55
C PHE A 281 0.59 -15.22 -14.64
N ALA A 282 0.19 -16.15 -13.79
CA ALA A 282 1.12 -16.86 -12.92
C ALA A 282 2.17 -17.65 -13.69
N GLU A 283 1.76 -18.47 -14.66
CA GLU A 283 2.66 -19.33 -15.44
C GLU A 283 3.49 -18.54 -16.47
N GLU A 284 2.90 -17.58 -17.18
CA GLU A 284 3.56 -16.91 -18.29
C GLU A 284 4.27 -15.60 -17.89
N VAL A 285 3.96 -15.04 -16.69
CA VAL A 285 4.57 -13.78 -16.23
C VAL A 285 5.29 -13.94 -14.88
N ILE A 286 4.58 -14.35 -13.80
CA ILE A 286 5.20 -14.40 -12.46
C ILE A 286 6.34 -15.41 -12.41
N LYS A 287 6.10 -16.62 -12.86
CA LYS A 287 7.09 -17.72 -12.82
C LYS A 287 8.39 -17.39 -13.60
N PRO A 288 8.33 -16.85 -14.85
CA PRO A 288 9.54 -16.41 -15.55
C PRO A 288 10.22 -15.17 -14.94
N MET A 289 9.53 -14.40 -14.11
CA MET A 289 10.12 -13.26 -13.35
C MET A 289 10.87 -13.73 -12.10
N LYS A 290 10.43 -14.83 -11.48
CA LYS A 290 11.03 -15.40 -10.27
C LYS A 290 12.14 -16.45 -10.58
N ALA A 291 12.26 -16.89 -11.83
CA ALA A 291 13.32 -17.81 -12.30
C ALA A 291 14.66 -17.08 -12.51
#